data_f4a44340604fbbb84b2d91978705a5d1
#
_entry.id   f4a44340604fbbb84b2d91978705a5d1
#
_cell.length_a   1.000
_cell.length_b   1.000
_cell.length_c   1.000
_cell.angle_alpha   90.00
_cell.angle_beta   90.00
_cell.angle_gamma   90.00
#
_symmetry.space_group_name_H-M   'P 1'
#
loop_
_entity.id
_entity.type
_entity.pdbx_description
1 polymer ?
#
loop_
_entity_poly.entity_id
_entity_poly.type
_entity_poly.pdbx_seq_one_letter_code
_entity_poly.pdbx_strand_id
1 'polypeptide(L)'
;MELNLAEKKKDSVTIRIKDADMTLITPLLHILSDDANVSIVRYADEHPELEDPILFVSVKKGTPEEAIKKAATAISEYYSSLKINK
;
A
#
# COMPACT_ATOMS: atom_id res chain seq x y z
N MET A 1 8.27 -2.33 9.42
CA MET A 1 7.09 -2.78 8.67
C MET A 1 7.51 -3.74 7.56
N GLU A 2 6.81 -4.83 7.44
CA GLU A 2 7.12 -5.85 6.46
C GLU A 2 5.88 -6.17 5.62
N LEU A 3 6.06 -6.24 4.30
CA LEU A 3 4.98 -6.52 3.36
C LEU A 3 5.15 -7.93 2.79
N ASN A 4 4.15 -8.77 2.98
CA ASN A 4 4.16 -10.14 2.48
C ASN A 4 2.98 -10.39 1.55
N LEU A 5 3.26 -10.94 0.38
CA LEU A 5 2.21 -11.29 -0.58
C LEU A 5 1.38 -12.44 -0.03
N ALA A 6 0.09 -12.20 0.23
CA ALA A 6 -0.82 -13.21 0.72
C ALA A 6 -1.56 -13.89 -0.41
N GLU A 7 -1.98 -13.13 -1.41
CA GLU A 7 -2.69 -13.67 -2.57
C GLU A 7 -2.44 -12.77 -3.78
N LYS A 8 -2.34 -13.37 -4.94
CA LYS A 8 -2.16 -12.63 -6.19
C LYS A 8 -3.12 -13.16 -7.25
N LYS A 9 -3.84 -12.23 -7.89
CA LYS A 9 -4.69 -12.52 -9.02
C LYS A 9 -4.22 -11.65 -10.19
N LYS A 10 -4.86 -11.80 -11.35
CA LYS A 10 -4.46 -11.09 -12.56
C LYS A 10 -4.42 -9.57 -12.35
N ASP A 11 -5.49 -9.03 -11.78
CA ASP A 11 -5.64 -7.58 -11.64
C ASP A 11 -5.68 -7.12 -10.18
N SER A 12 -5.39 -8.00 -9.24
CA SER A 12 -5.44 -7.66 -7.84
C SER A 12 -4.39 -8.38 -7.02
N VAL A 13 -4.07 -7.81 -5.87
CA VAL A 13 -3.12 -8.40 -4.95
C VAL A 13 -3.58 -8.13 -3.52
N THR A 14 -3.37 -9.13 -2.66
CA THR A 14 -3.61 -9.00 -1.23
C THR A 14 -2.28 -9.10 -0.51
N ILE A 15 -1.95 -8.10 0.28
CA ILE A 15 -0.69 -8.02 1.00
C ILE A 15 -0.95 -8.03 2.49
N ARG A 16 -0.23 -8.89 3.22
CA ARG A 16 -0.26 -8.90 4.67
C ARG A 16 0.85 -7.98 5.17
N ILE A 17 0.53 -7.08 6.09
CA ILE A 17 1.48 -6.10 6.59
C ILE A 17 1.82 -6.42 8.03
N LYS A 18 3.07 -6.79 8.26
CA LYS A 18 3.56 -7.06 9.60
C LYS A 18 4.13 -5.78 10.20
N ASP A 19 3.78 -5.51 11.46
CA ASP A 19 4.21 -4.30 12.17
C ASP A 19 3.84 -3.03 11.39
N ALA A 20 2.58 -2.93 11.01
CA ALA A 20 2.08 -1.83 10.21
C ALA A 20 2.31 -0.48 10.90
N ASP A 21 2.87 0.45 10.16
CA ASP A 21 3.12 1.81 10.61
C ASP A 21 2.14 2.75 9.90
N MET A 22 1.16 3.25 10.62
CA MET A 22 0.12 4.11 10.04
C MET A 22 0.68 5.40 9.49
N THR A 23 1.84 5.83 9.94
CA THR A 23 2.53 7.00 9.38
C THR A 23 2.90 6.77 7.92
N LEU A 24 3.13 5.51 7.54
CA LEU A 24 3.43 5.11 6.17
C LEU A 24 2.19 4.61 5.44
N ILE A 25 1.33 3.87 6.12
CA ILE A 25 0.14 3.27 5.52
C ILE A 25 -0.87 4.33 5.06
N THR A 26 -1.12 5.34 5.88
CA THR A 26 -2.11 6.36 5.54
C THR A 26 -1.76 7.12 4.26
N PRO A 27 -0.53 7.63 4.07
CA PRO A 27 -0.17 8.22 2.79
C PRO A 27 -0.22 7.25 1.63
N LEU A 28 0.16 5.99 1.86
CA LEU A 28 0.12 4.96 0.83
C LEU A 28 -1.30 4.75 0.32
N LEU A 29 -2.27 4.66 1.23
CA LEU A 29 -3.67 4.51 0.86
C LEU A 29 -4.19 5.71 0.07
N HIS A 30 -3.80 6.92 0.45
CA HIS A 30 -4.18 8.12 -0.27
C HIS A 30 -3.64 8.13 -1.69
N ILE A 31 -2.37 7.81 -1.87
CA ILE A 31 -1.75 7.79 -3.19
C ILE A 31 -2.40 6.74 -4.08
N LEU A 32 -2.64 5.55 -3.54
CA LEU A 32 -3.29 4.48 -4.29
C LEU A 32 -4.73 4.85 -4.66
N SER A 33 -5.45 5.49 -3.74
CA SER A 33 -6.83 5.90 -4.02
C SER A 33 -6.92 6.98 -5.10
N ASP A 34 -5.89 7.81 -5.21
CA ASP A 34 -5.84 8.87 -6.21
C ASP A 34 -5.31 8.40 -7.57
N ASP A 35 -4.77 7.19 -7.65
CA ASP A 35 -4.24 6.66 -8.90
C ASP A 35 -5.40 6.27 -9.83
N ALA A 36 -5.43 6.87 -11.02
CA ALA A 36 -6.48 6.61 -12.01
C ALA A 36 -6.53 5.15 -12.48
N ASN A 37 -5.42 4.45 -12.39
CA ASN A 37 -5.34 3.05 -12.81
C ASN A 37 -5.79 2.09 -11.72
N VAL A 38 -5.95 2.56 -10.50
CA VAL A 38 -6.38 1.74 -9.37
C VAL A 38 -7.90 1.75 -9.29
N SER A 39 -8.48 0.55 -9.20
CA SER A 39 -9.93 0.38 -9.11
C SER A 39 -10.41 0.36 -7.67
N ILE A 40 -9.75 -0.46 -6.84
CA ILE A 40 -10.16 -0.66 -5.46
C ILE A 40 -8.92 -0.68 -4.57
N VAL A 41 -9.01 0.03 -3.46
CA VAL A 41 -8.01 -0.03 -2.39
C VAL A 41 -8.76 -0.30 -1.09
N ARG A 42 -8.36 -1.34 -0.37
CA ARG A 42 -8.99 -1.67 0.91
C ARG A 42 -7.93 -2.04 1.93
N TYR A 43 -8.02 -1.45 3.09
CA TYR A 43 -7.17 -1.78 4.21
C TYR A 43 -8.05 -2.34 5.32
N ALA A 44 -7.75 -3.56 5.76
CA ALA A 44 -8.53 -4.23 6.78
C ALA A 44 -7.66 -4.60 7.97
N ASP A 45 -8.03 -4.14 9.15
CA ASP A 45 -7.35 -4.42 10.40
C ASP A 45 -8.40 -4.75 11.47
N GLU A 46 -9.14 -5.83 11.22
CA GLU A 46 -10.27 -6.22 12.06
C GLU A 46 -9.87 -6.90 13.37
N HIS A 47 -8.75 -7.59 13.36
CA HIS A 47 -8.29 -8.36 14.50
C HIS A 47 -6.80 -8.11 14.74
N PRO A 48 -6.43 -6.89 15.15
CA PRO A 48 -5.00 -6.51 15.25
C PRO A 48 -4.19 -7.34 16.26
N GLU A 49 -4.86 -7.95 17.21
CA GLU A 49 -4.20 -8.81 18.20
C GLU A 49 -3.97 -10.23 17.70
N LEU A 50 -4.74 -10.67 16.71
CA LEU A 50 -4.73 -12.04 16.21
C LEU A 50 -4.14 -12.17 14.83
N GLU A 51 -4.29 -11.16 14.00
CA GLU A 51 -3.90 -11.19 12.62
C GLU A 51 -3.25 -9.88 12.20
N ASP A 52 -2.29 -9.97 11.28
CA ASP A 52 -1.72 -8.79 10.67
C ASP A 52 -2.75 -8.12 9.76
N PRO A 53 -2.72 -6.79 9.63
CA PRO A 53 -3.62 -6.12 8.71
C PRO A 53 -3.35 -6.51 7.26
N ILE A 54 -4.37 -6.36 6.44
CA ILE A 54 -4.32 -6.75 5.02
C ILE A 54 -4.60 -5.53 4.15
N LEU A 55 -3.78 -5.37 3.11
CA LEU A 55 -3.99 -4.36 2.08
C LEU A 55 -4.39 -5.05 0.79
N PHE A 56 -5.56 -4.69 0.27
CA PHE A 56 -6.06 -5.21 -0.99
C PHE A 56 -6.03 -4.10 -2.04
N VAL A 57 -5.40 -4.38 -3.19
CA VAL A 57 -5.33 -3.43 -4.30
C VAL A 57 -5.76 -4.12 -5.59
N SER A 58 -6.72 -3.53 -6.28
CA SER A 58 -7.17 -3.98 -7.59
C SER A 58 -6.98 -2.85 -8.58
N VAL A 59 -6.52 -3.16 -9.79
CA VAL A 59 -6.26 -2.17 -10.82
C VAL A 59 -7.15 -2.37 -12.04
N LYS A 60 -7.43 -1.26 -12.74
CA LYS A 60 -8.16 -1.28 -14.01
C LYS A 60 -7.20 -1.46 -15.17
N LYS A 61 -5.96 -1.02 -15.00
CA LYS A 61 -4.97 -1.01 -16.05
C LYS A 61 -3.58 -1.21 -15.42
N GLY A 62 -2.72 -1.96 -16.09
CA GLY A 62 -1.40 -2.27 -15.58
C GLY A 62 -1.44 -3.42 -14.59
N THR A 63 -0.53 -3.42 -13.63
CA THR A 63 -0.46 -4.44 -12.59
C THR A 63 -0.57 -3.82 -11.20
N PRO A 64 -1.13 -4.55 -10.22
CA PRO A 64 -1.21 -4.05 -8.84
C PRO A 64 0.17 -3.77 -8.25
N GLU A 65 1.15 -4.60 -8.59
CA GLU A 65 2.52 -4.43 -8.11
C GLU A 65 3.12 -3.09 -8.55
N GLU A 66 2.87 -2.70 -9.79
CA GLU A 66 3.35 -1.42 -10.31
C GLU A 66 2.72 -0.25 -9.57
N ALA A 67 1.43 -0.33 -9.28
CA ALA A 67 0.73 0.71 -8.55
C ALA A 67 1.31 0.88 -7.14
N ILE A 68 1.53 -0.23 -6.46
CA ILE A 68 2.09 -0.22 -5.10
C ILE A 68 3.53 0.30 -5.11
N LYS A 69 4.32 -0.13 -6.07
CA LYS A 69 5.71 0.31 -6.21
C LYS A 69 5.79 1.81 -6.47
N LYS A 70 4.92 2.32 -7.33
CA LYS A 70 4.84 3.74 -7.63
C LYS A 70 4.46 4.55 -6.40
N ALA A 71 3.48 4.08 -5.64
CA ALA A 71 3.04 4.74 -4.42
C ALA A 71 4.15 4.73 -3.36
N ALA A 72 4.84 3.61 -3.20
CA ALA A 72 5.94 3.50 -2.25
C ALA A 72 7.10 4.43 -2.62
N THR A 73 7.40 4.57 -3.90
CA THR A 73 8.43 5.48 -4.39
C THR A 73 8.06 6.93 -4.08
N ALA A 74 6.80 7.31 -4.28
CA ALA A 74 6.32 8.64 -3.98
C ALA A 74 6.47 8.98 -2.50
N ILE A 75 6.17 8.02 -1.63
CA ILE A 75 6.32 8.20 -0.19
C ILE A 75 7.79 8.36 0.19
N SER A 76 8.66 7.54 -0.40
CA SER A 76 10.10 7.61 -0.17
C SER A 76 10.65 8.98 -0.54
N GLU A 77 10.23 9.52 -1.67
CA GLU A 77 10.64 10.85 -2.11
C GLU A 77 10.15 11.93 -1.16
N TYR A 78 8.93 11.80 -0.66
CA TYR A 78 8.36 12.73 0.30
C TYR A 78 9.18 12.79 1.58
N TYR A 79 9.55 11.63 2.12
CA TYR A 79 10.36 11.56 3.33
C TYR A 79 11.79 12.07 3.11
N SER A 80 12.36 11.78 1.96
CA SER A 80 13.68 12.30 1.61
C SER A 80 13.67 13.82 1.56
N SER A 81 12.62 14.39 1.01
CA SER A 81 12.44 15.84 0.95
C SER A 81 12.36 16.45 2.34
N LEU A 82 11.62 15.82 3.24
CA LEU A 82 11.50 16.27 4.63
C LEU A 82 12.84 16.22 5.36
N LYS A 83 13.64 15.20 5.10
CA LYS A 83 14.97 15.07 5.71
C LYS A 83 15.90 16.20 5.26
N ILE A 84 15.82 16.57 4.01
CA ILE A 84 16.64 17.65 3.46
C ILE A 84 16.32 18.97 4.12
N ASN A 85 15.09 19.20 4.49
CA ASN A 85 14.62 20.44 5.06
C ASN A 85 14.94 20.60 6.54
N LYS A 86 15.62 19.66 7.14
CA LYS A 86 16.12 19.78 8.48
C LYS A 86 17.45 20.52 8.44
#